data_ecdfa13e1fbf7dc07c7f7e6dd4745760
#
_entry.id   ecdfa13e1fbf7dc07c7f7e6dd4745760
#
_cell.length_a   1.000
_cell.length_b   1.000
_cell.length_c   1.000
_cell.angle_alpha   90.00
_cell.angle_beta   90.00
_cell.angle_gamma   90.00
#
_symmetry.space_group_name_H-M   'P 1'
#
loop_
_entity.id
_entity.type
_entity.pdbx_description
1 polymer ?
#
loop_
_entity_poly.entity_id
_entity_poly.type
_entity_poly.pdbx_seq_one_letter_code
_entity_poly.pdbx_strand_id
1 'polypeptide(L)'
;SSSFTLDAGDPSARREMNKLADLVGAVRLPTGAHKRAAGTEVVTDLLIFRRREPNVAPRDHTWETVTARSVDGETVHINSYFDTRPENILGDVHAGQGMHGSATLHITTHLDTVPSRLRQAIDGIVVDATERGQLMTPRVEVAAAVAAPRRAADEDLWEGSLVVDGEGFATVEDGQLAPLKVAKKNIAELRQLLSLRDQVKSLLELEASTLDETVEIDDAR
;
A
#
# COMPACT_ATOMS: atom_id res chain seq x y z
N SER A 1 -4.99 3.42 0.95
CA SER A 1 -5.82 4.62 0.73
C SER A 1 -6.40 5.12 2.04
N SER A 2 -6.70 6.42 2.17
CA SER A 2 -7.50 6.89 3.32
C SER A 2 -8.95 6.42 3.16
N SER A 3 -9.68 6.24 4.27
CA SER A 3 -11.11 5.86 4.24
C SER A 3 -11.96 6.84 3.42
N PHE A 4 -11.54 8.09 3.34
CA PHE A 4 -12.21 9.11 2.53
C PHE A 4 -12.38 8.71 1.06
N THR A 5 -11.46 7.91 0.49
CA THR A 5 -11.58 7.43 -0.90
C THR A 5 -12.85 6.61 -1.11
N LEU A 6 -13.18 5.74 -0.16
CA LEU A 6 -14.40 4.93 -0.22
C LEU A 6 -15.63 5.65 0.32
N ASP A 7 -15.47 6.47 1.38
CA ASP A 7 -16.59 7.06 2.12
C ASP A 7 -17.02 8.45 1.60
N ALA A 8 -16.29 9.04 0.65
CA ALA A 8 -16.69 10.32 0.08
C ALA A 8 -18.09 10.25 -0.54
N GLY A 9 -18.93 11.26 -0.27
CA GLY A 9 -20.27 11.35 -0.86
C GLY A 9 -20.24 11.41 -2.39
N ASP A 10 -19.24 12.09 -2.98
CA ASP A 10 -19.01 12.10 -4.43
C ASP A 10 -18.41 10.76 -4.89
N PRO A 11 -19.10 10.00 -5.77
CA PRO A 11 -18.64 8.71 -6.26
C PRO A 11 -17.65 8.79 -7.43
N SER A 12 -17.29 9.98 -7.91
CA SER A 12 -16.55 10.16 -9.16
C SER A 12 -15.24 9.36 -9.19
N ALA A 13 -14.44 9.43 -8.14
CA ALA A 13 -13.16 8.68 -8.05
C ALA A 13 -13.40 7.16 -8.09
N ARG A 14 -14.40 6.67 -7.36
CA ARG A 14 -14.73 5.23 -7.33
C ARG A 14 -15.23 4.74 -8.68
N ARG A 15 -16.03 5.54 -9.39
CA ARG A 15 -16.50 5.22 -10.74
C ARG A 15 -15.36 5.17 -11.74
N GLU A 16 -14.39 6.11 -11.67
CA GLU A 16 -13.22 6.05 -12.54
C GLU A 16 -12.37 4.79 -12.26
N MET A 17 -12.14 4.43 -11.00
CA MET A 17 -11.47 3.19 -10.66
C MET A 17 -12.25 1.97 -11.17
N ASN A 18 -13.58 1.98 -11.02
CA ASN A 18 -14.44 0.88 -11.46
C ASN A 18 -14.52 0.71 -12.99
N LYS A 19 -14.18 1.73 -13.79
CA LYS A 19 -14.00 1.58 -15.23
C LYS A 19 -12.80 0.70 -15.60
N LEU A 20 -11.77 0.66 -14.75
CA LEU A 20 -10.50 0.02 -15.03
C LEU A 20 -10.34 -1.36 -14.38
N ALA A 21 -10.93 -1.56 -13.20
CA ALA A 21 -10.69 -2.73 -12.38
C ALA A 21 -11.92 -3.09 -11.53
N ASP A 22 -12.09 -4.37 -11.24
CA ASP A 22 -13.06 -4.85 -10.26
C ASP A 22 -12.47 -4.78 -8.86
N LEU A 23 -13.24 -4.27 -7.88
CA LEU A 23 -12.87 -4.38 -6.47
C LEU A 23 -13.06 -5.84 -6.04
N VAL A 24 -11.97 -6.52 -5.76
CA VAL A 24 -11.96 -7.90 -5.25
C VAL A 24 -12.30 -7.91 -3.77
N GLY A 25 -11.73 -6.97 -3.03
CA GLY A 25 -12.00 -6.80 -1.61
C GLY A 25 -11.41 -5.52 -1.05
N ALA A 26 -11.91 -5.12 0.11
CA ALA A 26 -11.38 -4.03 0.89
C ALA A 26 -11.31 -4.42 2.36
N VAL A 27 -10.28 -3.94 3.07
CA VAL A 27 -10.14 -4.11 4.52
C VAL A 27 -9.89 -2.75 5.14
N ARG A 28 -10.71 -2.37 6.12
CA ARG A 28 -10.58 -1.13 6.86
C ARG A 28 -9.71 -1.34 8.09
N LEU A 29 -8.60 -0.63 8.15
CA LEU A 29 -7.64 -0.70 9.24
C LEU A 29 -8.04 0.23 10.39
N PRO A 30 -7.68 -0.11 11.63
CA PRO A 30 -7.99 0.72 12.78
C PRO A 30 -7.23 2.06 12.74
N THR A 31 -7.82 3.04 13.41
CA THR A 31 -7.16 4.32 13.68
C THR A 31 -5.84 4.06 14.40
N GLY A 32 -4.77 4.69 13.93
CA GLY A 32 -3.44 4.50 14.50
C GLY A 32 -2.67 3.27 13.99
N ALA A 33 -3.20 2.48 13.05
CA ALA A 33 -2.45 1.38 12.43
C ALA A 33 -1.11 1.86 11.82
N HIS A 34 -1.05 3.11 11.37
CA HIS A 34 0.16 3.73 10.80
C HIS A 34 0.86 4.72 11.74
N LYS A 35 0.40 4.85 13.00
CA LYS A 35 0.96 5.82 13.94
C LYS A 35 2.46 5.64 14.13
N ARG A 36 2.91 4.40 14.32
CA ARG A 36 4.33 4.08 14.53
C ARG A 36 5.18 4.31 13.27
N ALA A 37 4.66 3.99 12.09
CA ALA A 37 5.42 4.05 10.84
C ALA A 37 5.36 5.43 10.16
N ALA A 38 4.24 6.16 10.30
CA ALA A 38 3.98 7.39 9.56
C ALA A 38 3.48 8.56 10.42
N GLY A 39 3.40 8.39 11.74
CA GLY A 39 2.96 9.44 12.66
C GLY A 39 1.50 9.87 12.51
N THR A 40 0.67 9.10 11.79
CA THR A 40 -0.71 9.47 11.48
C THR A 40 -1.72 8.55 12.15
N GLU A 41 -2.86 9.11 12.54
CA GLU A 41 -3.99 8.39 13.17
C GLU A 41 -5.23 8.34 12.26
N VAL A 42 -5.07 8.48 10.96
CA VAL A 42 -6.18 8.38 10.02
C VAL A 42 -6.62 6.93 9.82
N VAL A 43 -7.93 6.74 9.62
CA VAL A 43 -8.48 5.46 9.16
C VAL A 43 -8.06 5.24 7.71
N THR A 44 -7.54 4.06 7.42
CA THR A 44 -7.08 3.70 6.08
C THR A 44 -7.71 2.41 5.60
N ASP A 45 -7.89 2.31 4.30
CA ASP A 45 -8.41 1.12 3.64
C ASP A 45 -7.34 0.47 2.77
N LEU A 46 -7.16 -0.84 2.92
CA LEU A 46 -6.46 -1.70 1.97
C LEU A 46 -7.46 -2.10 0.89
N LEU A 47 -7.17 -1.73 -0.35
CA LEU A 47 -8.03 -2.02 -1.50
C LEU A 47 -7.34 -3.03 -2.40
N ILE A 48 -8.05 -4.11 -2.74
CA ILE A 48 -7.56 -5.18 -3.61
C ILE A 48 -8.35 -5.13 -4.90
N PHE A 49 -7.67 -4.86 -6.01
CA PHE A 49 -8.28 -4.74 -7.32
C PHE A 49 -7.77 -5.81 -8.29
N ARG A 50 -8.66 -6.25 -9.17
CA ARG A 50 -8.33 -7.03 -10.35
C ARG A 50 -8.55 -6.15 -11.59
N ARG A 51 -7.48 -5.86 -12.33
CA ARG A 51 -7.59 -5.15 -13.61
C ARG A 51 -8.44 -5.96 -14.59
N ARG A 52 -9.38 -5.27 -15.25
CA ARG A 52 -10.19 -5.87 -16.32
C ARG A 52 -9.53 -5.71 -17.68
N GLU A 53 -9.90 -6.61 -18.58
CA GLU A 53 -9.61 -6.42 -19.99
C GLU A 53 -10.40 -5.22 -20.54
N PRO A 54 -9.86 -4.52 -21.56
CA PRO A 54 -10.55 -3.40 -22.17
C PRO A 54 -11.96 -3.79 -22.65
N ASN A 55 -12.92 -2.88 -22.48
CA ASN A 55 -14.31 -3.04 -22.89
C ASN A 55 -15.12 -4.11 -22.13
N VAL A 56 -14.62 -4.65 -21.04
CA VAL A 56 -15.41 -5.51 -20.13
C VAL A 56 -16.11 -4.62 -19.11
N ALA A 57 -17.43 -4.78 -18.97
CA ALA A 57 -18.23 -4.02 -18.03
C ALA A 57 -17.87 -4.36 -16.57
N PRO A 58 -18.01 -3.41 -15.61
CA PRO A 58 -17.89 -3.67 -14.19
C PRO A 58 -18.87 -4.77 -13.73
N ARG A 59 -18.40 -5.63 -12.82
CA ARG A 59 -19.22 -6.70 -12.25
C ARG A 59 -20.07 -6.24 -11.08
N ASP A 60 -19.58 -5.24 -10.34
CA ASP A 60 -20.22 -4.73 -9.13
C ASP A 60 -20.10 -3.20 -9.07
N HIS A 61 -21.20 -2.56 -8.73
CA HIS A 61 -21.31 -1.11 -8.54
C HIS A 61 -21.61 -0.74 -7.08
N THR A 62 -21.80 -1.71 -6.20
CA THR A 62 -22.20 -1.50 -4.79
C THR A 62 -21.18 -0.60 -4.07
N TRP A 63 -19.90 -0.84 -4.29
CA TRP A 63 -18.82 -0.06 -3.67
C TRP A 63 -18.65 1.37 -4.22
N GLU A 64 -19.39 1.74 -5.26
CA GLU A 64 -19.43 3.13 -5.74
C GLU A 64 -20.26 4.04 -4.81
N THR A 65 -21.13 3.45 -3.98
CA THR A 65 -22.08 4.17 -3.15
C THR A 65 -21.67 4.18 -1.67
N VAL A 66 -22.23 5.10 -0.93
CA VAL A 66 -22.08 5.21 0.53
C VAL A 66 -23.43 5.18 1.21
N THR A 67 -23.47 4.65 2.42
CA THR A 67 -24.66 4.58 3.28
C THR A 67 -24.46 5.48 4.49
N ALA A 68 -25.46 6.29 4.80
CA ALA A 68 -25.49 7.04 6.04
C ALA A 68 -25.87 6.12 7.21
N ARG A 69 -25.07 6.11 8.27
CA ARG A 69 -25.30 5.34 9.49
C ARG A 69 -25.22 6.22 10.72
N SER A 70 -26.07 5.93 11.70
CA SER A 70 -25.95 6.53 13.03
C SER A 70 -24.92 5.73 13.85
N VAL A 71 -23.86 6.40 14.28
CA VAL A 71 -22.81 5.85 15.13
C VAL A 71 -22.59 6.83 16.28
N ASP A 72 -22.70 6.37 17.51
CA ASP A 72 -22.56 7.20 18.73
C ASP A 72 -23.45 8.47 18.72
N GLY A 73 -24.61 8.40 18.06
CA GLY A 73 -25.55 9.51 17.92
C GLY A 73 -25.24 10.48 16.77
N GLU A 74 -24.14 10.32 16.08
CA GLU A 74 -23.73 11.11 14.93
C GLU A 74 -24.02 10.38 13.60
N THR A 75 -24.28 11.14 12.54
CA THR A 75 -24.44 10.56 11.20
C THR A 75 -23.10 10.51 10.49
N VAL A 76 -22.63 9.31 10.19
CA VAL A 76 -21.40 9.05 9.41
C VAL A 76 -21.74 8.37 8.10
N HIS A 77 -20.88 8.55 7.09
CA HIS A 77 -21.00 7.87 5.81
C HIS A 77 -19.98 6.74 5.74
N ILE A 78 -20.47 5.56 5.40
CA ILE A 78 -19.64 4.35 5.25
C ILE A 78 -19.92 3.78 3.86
N ASN A 79 -18.87 3.31 3.18
CA ASN A 79 -19.02 2.69 1.88
C ASN A 79 -19.91 1.45 1.96
N SER A 80 -20.82 1.30 1.01
CA SER A 80 -21.79 0.20 0.96
C SER A 80 -21.15 -1.19 0.86
N TYR A 81 -19.88 -1.28 0.44
CA TYR A 81 -19.10 -2.51 0.52
C TYR A 81 -19.04 -3.08 1.95
N PHE A 82 -18.83 -2.22 2.94
CA PHE A 82 -18.74 -2.64 4.35
C PHE A 82 -20.11 -2.97 4.98
N ASP A 83 -21.22 -2.62 4.33
CA ASP A 83 -22.55 -3.04 4.77
C ASP A 83 -22.77 -4.55 4.59
N THR A 84 -22.18 -5.10 3.52
CA THR A 84 -22.27 -6.53 3.20
C THR A 84 -21.10 -7.33 3.76
N ARG A 85 -20.03 -6.65 4.20
CA ARG A 85 -18.80 -7.27 4.73
C ARG A 85 -18.28 -6.50 5.96
N PRO A 86 -19.08 -6.46 7.04
CA PRO A 86 -18.66 -5.74 8.26
C PRO A 86 -17.43 -6.38 8.93
N GLU A 87 -17.19 -7.67 8.71
CA GLU A 87 -16.01 -8.41 9.19
C GLU A 87 -14.68 -7.88 8.64
N ASN A 88 -14.73 -7.15 7.53
CA ASN A 88 -13.56 -6.50 6.93
C ASN A 88 -13.22 -5.15 7.57
N ILE A 89 -13.98 -4.71 8.59
CA ILE A 89 -13.60 -3.58 9.46
C ILE A 89 -12.87 -4.17 10.68
N LEU A 90 -11.59 -3.86 10.83
CA LEU A 90 -10.74 -4.49 11.85
C LEU A 90 -10.83 -3.81 13.23
N GLY A 91 -12.04 -3.51 13.69
CA GLY A 91 -12.28 -2.92 15.00
C GLY A 91 -13.72 -2.47 15.18
N ASP A 92 -13.97 -1.83 16.32
CA ASP A 92 -15.24 -1.24 16.66
C ASP A 92 -15.35 0.16 16.05
N VAL A 93 -16.50 0.44 15.43
CA VAL A 93 -16.74 1.70 14.71
C VAL A 93 -17.29 2.73 15.67
N HIS A 94 -16.64 3.88 15.76
CA HIS A 94 -17.04 5.04 16.54
C HIS A 94 -17.12 6.30 15.67
N ALA A 95 -17.91 7.25 16.11
CA ALA A 95 -17.89 8.60 15.56
C ALA A 95 -16.79 9.42 16.24
N GLY A 96 -16.00 10.14 15.42
CA GLY A 96 -14.99 11.08 15.86
C GLY A 96 -15.25 12.47 15.27
N GLN A 97 -14.55 13.48 15.79
CA GLN A 97 -14.58 14.81 15.20
C GLN A 97 -13.54 14.93 14.09
N GLY A 98 -14.01 15.21 12.87
CA GLY A 98 -13.12 15.51 11.74
C GLY A 98 -12.66 16.98 11.76
N MET A 99 -11.66 17.28 10.95
CA MET A 99 -11.31 18.66 10.62
C MET A 99 -12.56 19.35 10.04
N HIS A 100 -12.90 20.51 10.53
CA HIS A 100 -14.09 21.29 10.13
C HIS A 100 -15.44 20.88 10.77
N GLY A 101 -15.43 20.12 11.88
CA GLY A 101 -16.63 19.83 12.68
C GLY A 101 -17.59 18.80 12.08
N SER A 102 -17.25 18.16 10.96
CA SER A 102 -18.02 17.03 10.44
C SER A 102 -17.68 15.74 11.19
N ALA A 103 -18.68 14.89 11.43
CA ALA A 103 -18.43 13.56 11.98
C ALA A 103 -17.55 12.73 11.04
N THR A 104 -16.56 12.07 11.61
CA THR A 104 -15.65 11.16 10.89
C THR A 104 -15.63 9.81 11.57
N LEU A 105 -15.17 8.80 10.85
CA LEU A 105 -15.02 7.45 11.41
C LEU A 105 -13.75 7.33 12.24
N HIS A 106 -13.88 6.64 13.36
CA HIS A 106 -12.81 6.21 14.22
C HIS A 106 -12.95 4.71 14.47
N ILE A 107 -11.91 3.94 14.23
CA ILE A 107 -11.93 2.49 14.40
C ILE A 107 -10.99 2.12 15.54
N THR A 108 -11.54 1.51 16.60
CA THR A 108 -10.76 1.12 17.78
C THR A 108 -10.54 -0.38 17.83
N THR A 109 -9.33 -0.80 18.17
CA THR A 109 -8.98 -2.19 18.43
C THR A 109 -7.64 -2.27 19.17
N HIS A 110 -7.33 -3.43 19.72
CA HIS A 110 -5.99 -3.75 20.20
C HIS A 110 -5.05 -3.96 19.00
N LEU A 111 -4.06 -3.08 18.81
CA LEU A 111 -3.19 -3.08 17.63
C LEU A 111 -2.37 -4.36 17.43
N ASP A 112 -2.08 -5.09 18.50
CA ASP A 112 -1.42 -6.39 18.48
C ASP A 112 -2.28 -7.49 17.81
N THR A 113 -3.61 -7.33 17.77
CA THR A 113 -4.52 -8.27 17.11
C THR A 113 -4.67 -7.99 15.60
N VAL A 114 -4.25 -6.82 15.12
CA VAL A 114 -4.44 -6.39 13.72
C VAL A 114 -3.81 -7.37 12.72
N PRO A 115 -2.58 -7.90 12.91
CA PRO A 115 -1.99 -8.83 11.94
C PRO A 115 -2.80 -10.12 11.76
N SER A 116 -3.35 -10.68 12.84
CA SER A 116 -4.16 -11.90 12.78
C SER A 116 -5.54 -11.62 12.15
N ARG A 117 -6.19 -10.53 12.53
CA ARG A 117 -7.48 -10.11 11.96
C ARG A 117 -7.36 -9.75 10.48
N LEU A 118 -6.27 -9.07 10.08
CA LEU A 118 -6.01 -8.76 8.69
C LEU A 118 -5.83 -10.03 7.85
N ARG A 119 -5.08 -11.01 8.36
CA ARG A 119 -4.94 -12.31 7.69
C ARG A 119 -6.29 -12.98 7.49
N GLN A 120 -7.11 -13.03 8.54
CA GLN A 120 -8.45 -13.62 8.48
C GLN A 120 -9.34 -12.90 7.43
N ALA A 121 -9.33 -11.57 7.40
CA ALA A 121 -10.09 -10.79 6.42
C ALA A 121 -9.60 -11.07 4.98
N ILE A 122 -8.29 -11.15 4.77
CA ILE A 122 -7.71 -11.47 3.46
C ILE A 122 -8.09 -12.91 3.05
N ASP A 123 -8.01 -13.88 3.94
CA ASP A 123 -8.42 -15.27 3.68
C ASP A 123 -9.89 -15.32 3.26
N GLY A 124 -10.77 -14.58 3.95
CA GLY A 124 -12.18 -14.45 3.58
C GLY A 124 -12.37 -13.84 2.18
N ILE A 125 -11.62 -12.77 1.87
CA ILE A 125 -11.65 -12.15 0.53
C ILE A 125 -11.19 -13.14 -0.55
N VAL A 126 -10.18 -13.96 -0.28
CA VAL A 126 -9.70 -14.99 -1.23
C VAL A 126 -10.76 -16.03 -1.47
N VAL A 127 -11.45 -16.51 -0.43
CA VAL A 127 -12.58 -17.47 -0.58
C VAL A 127 -13.69 -16.87 -1.45
N ASP A 128 -14.15 -15.66 -1.10
CA ASP A 128 -15.16 -14.92 -1.86
C ASP A 128 -14.75 -14.72 -3.34
N ALA A 129 -13.49 -14.32 -3.56
CA ALA A 129 -12.97 -14.12 -4.91
C ALA A 129 -12.91 -15.41 -5.72
N THR A 130 -12.61 -16.54 -5.05
CA THR A 130 -12.63 -17.87 -5.67
C THR A 130 -14.02 -18.23 -6.14
N GLU A 131 -15.01 -18.09 -5.27
CA GLU A 131 -16.41 -18.39 -5.58
C GLU A 131 -16.97 -17.52 -6.71
N ARG A 132 -16.55 -16.25 -6.77
CA ARG A 132 -16.93 -15.30 -7.82
C ARG A 132 -16.11 -15.43 -9.10
N GLY A 133 -15.13 -16.35 -9.17
CA GLY A 133 -14.25 -16.51 -10.33
C GLY A 133 -13.36 -15.27 -10.59
N GLN A 134 -13.00 -14.55 -9.54
CA GLN A 134 -12.20 -13.34 -9.62
C GLN A 134 -10.70 -13.56 -9.34
N LEU A 135 -10.29 -14.76 -8.96
CA LEU A 135 -8.88 -15.07 -8.82
C LEU A 135 -8.16 -14.93 -10.16
N MET A 136 -7.00 -14.34 -10.14
CA MET A 136 -6.11 -14.39 -11.29
C MET A 136 -5.47 -15.78 -11.35
N THR A 137 -5.69 -16.48 -12.44
CA THR A 137 -4.81 -17.60 -12.79
C THR A 137 -3.42 -16.99 -13.01
N PRO A 138 -2.36 -17.50 -12.35
CA PRO A 138 -1.02 -17.07 -12.67
C PRO A 138 -0.86 -17.17 -14.20
N ARG A 139 -0.44 -16.07 -14.83
CA ARG A 139 0.01 -16.17 -16.22
C ARG A 139 1.14 -17.19 -16.16
N VAL A 140 0.93 -18.34 -16.75
CA VAL A 140 2.04 -19.22 -17.09
C VAL A 140 2.84 -18.41 -18.08
N GLU A 141 3.91 -17.77 -17.61
CA GLU A 141 4.84 -17.12 -18.51
C GLU A 141 5.30 -18.19 -19.47
N VAL A 142 4.87 -18.07 -20.71
CA VAL A 142 5.41 -18.86 -21.81
C VAL A 142 6.91 -18.66 -21.74
N ALA A 143 7.60 -19.76 -21.45
CA ALA A 143 9.02 -19.97 -21.28
C ALA A 143 9.83 -18.67 -21.28
N ALA A 144 10.32 -18.28 -20.13
CA ALA A 144 11.25 -17.19 -20.00
C ALA A 144 12.27 -17.26 -21.12
N ALA A 145 12.34 -16.21 -21.93
CA ALA A 145 13.55 -15.97 -22.71
C ALA A 145 14.69 -16.18 -21.72
N VAL A 146 15.65 -17.05 -22.08
CA VAL A 146 16.77 -17.47 -21.24
C VAL A 146 17.23 -16.27 -20.43
N ALA A 147 16.89 -16.26 -19.16
CA ALA A 147 17.21 -15.14 -18.29
C ALA A 147 18.73 -15.00 -18.31
N ALA A 148 19.22 -13.84 -18.69
CA ALA A 148 20.64 -13.55 -18.55
C ALA A 148 21.03 -13.89 -17.10
N PRO A 149 22.21 -14.48 -16.87
CA PRO A 149 22.64 -14.91 -15.56
C PRO A 149 22.53 -13.69 -14.62
N ARG A 150 21.63 -13.79 -13.64
CA ARG A 150 21.45 -12.73 -12.64
C ARG A 150 22.67 -12.73 -11.74
N ARG A 151 23.21 -11.55 -11.49
CA ARG A 151 24.29 -11.35 -10.53
C ARG A 151 23.69 -11.20 -9.14
N ALA A 152 24.35 -11.76 -8.11
CA ALA A 152 23.95 -11.51 -6.72
C ALA A 152 23.97 -10.00 -6.43
N ALA A 153 23.00 -9.53 -5.69
CA ALA A 153 23.00 -8.16 -5.17
C ALA A 153 24.04 -8.03 -4.05
N ASP A 154 24.57 -6.82 -3.87
CA ASP A 154 25.46 -6.54 -2.75
C ASP A 154 24.65 -6.64 -1.43
N GLU A 155 25.32 -7.07 -0.32
CA GLU A 155 24.66 -7.34 0.97
C GLU A 155 23.96 -6.12 1.57
N ASP A 156 24.39 -4.91 1.18
CA ASP A 156 23.80 -3.64 1.64
C ASP A 156 22.53 -3.23 0.89
N LEU A 157 22.13 -3.97 -0.12
CA LEU A 157 20.98 -3.65 -0.95
C LEU A 157 19.73 -4.40 -0.47
N TRP A 158 18.67 -3.66 -0.24
CA TRP A 158 17.39 -4.18 0.21
C TRP A 158 16.55 -4.65 -0.96
N GLU A 159 15.66 -5.59 -0.71
CA GLU A 159 14.68 -6.05 -1.68
C GLU A 159 13.89 -4.87 -2.28
N GLY A 160 13.78 -4.83 -3.61
CA GLY A 160 13.18 -3.72 -4.34
C GLY A 160 14.08 -2.50 -4.57
N SER A 161 15.33 -2.51 -4.08
CA SER A 161 16.27 -1.42 -4.34
C SER A 161 16.57 -1.28 -5.83
N LEU A 162 16.60 -0.03 -6.31
CA LEU A 162 17.01 0.31 -7.67
C LEU A 162 18.48 0.67 -7.68
N VAL A 163 19.23 0.13 -8.65
CA VAL A 163 20.66 0.40 -8.83
C VAL A 163 21.00 0.66 -10.28
N VAL A 164 22.12 1.35 -10.51
CA VAL A 164 22.72 1.44 -11.85
C VAL A 164 23.56 0.17 -12.07
N ASP A 165 23.26 -0.58 -13.12
CA ASP A 165 23.99 -1.79 -13.50
C ASP A 165 24.55 -1.62 -14.92
N GLY A 166 25.83 -1.33 -15.03
CA GLY A 166 26.50 -0.98 -16.28
C GLY A 166 25.88 0.26 -16.93
N GLU A 167 25.42 0.13 -18.16
CA GLU A 167 24.73 1.21 -18.89
C GLU A 167 23.22 1.27 -18.58
N GLY A 168 22.67 0.26 -17.88
CA GLY A 168 21.24 0.13 -17.55
C GLY A 168 20.94 0.32 -16.09
N PHE A 169 19.81 -0.25 -15.69
CA PHE A 169 19.31 -0.26 -14.32
C PHE A 169 18.86 -1.65 -13.94
N ALA A 170 18.97 -1.98 -12.67
CA ALA A 170 18.46 -3.21 -12.10
C ALA A 170 17.67 -2.95 -10.82
N THR A 171 16.79 -3.86 -10.46
CA THR A 171 16.13 -3.93 -9.16
C THR A 171 16.58 -5.18 -8.43
N VAL A 172 16.61 -5.14 -7.10
CA VAL A 172 16.91 -6.33 -6.29
C VAL A 172 15.63 -7.16 -6.17
N GLU A 173 15.69 -8.40 -6.61
CA GLU A 173 14.61 -9.39 -6.53
C GLU A 173 15.19 -10.72 -6.03
N ASP A 174 14.69 -11.24 -4.91
CA ASP A 174 15.18 -12.47 -4.28
C ASP A 174 16.70 -12.47 -4.03
N GLY A 175 17.25 -11.32 -3.62
CA GLY A 175 18.68 -11.13 -3.39
C GLY A 175 19.53 -11.12 -4.66
N GLN A 176 18.94 -10.96 -5.83
CA GLN A 176 19.61 -10.91 -7.12
C GLN A 176 19.25 -9.64 -7.90
N LEU A 177 20.16 -9.20 -8.77
CA LEU A 177 19.93 -8.07 -9.65
C LEU A 177 19.11 -8.49 -10.87
N ALA A 178 17.88 -7.99 -10.97
CA ALA A 178 16.99 -8.18 -12.11
C ALA A 178 17.02 -6.96 -13.02
N PRO A 179 17.32 -7.10 -14.33
CA PRO A 179 17.38 -5.96 -15.24
C PRO A 179 16.06 -5.20 -15.33
N LEU A 180 16.10 -3.87 -15.14
CA LEU A 180 14.94 -3.00 -15.22
C LEU A 180 14.91 -2.25 -16.56
N LYS A 181 13.81 -2.41 -17.31
CA LYS A 181 13.59 -1.65 -18.55
C LYS A 181 13.04 -0.25 -18.22
N VAL A 182 13.83 0.77 -18.52
CA VAL A 182 13.45 2.17 -18.33
C VAL A 182 13.22 2.84 -19.69
N ALA A 183 12.16 3.63 -19.82
CA ALA A 183 11.91 4.39 -21.03
C ALA A 183 13.05 5.39 -21.28
N LYS A 184 13.51 5.53 -22.54
CA LYS A 184 14.67 6.37 -22.91
C LYS A 184 14.60 7.79 -22.36
N LYS A 185 13.40 8.39 -22.35
CA LYS A 185 13.19 9.75 -21.83
C LYS A 185 13.46 9.90 -20.32
N ASN A 186 13.37 8.81 -19.55
CA ASN A 186 13.50 8.83 -18.08
C ASN A 186 14.90 8.39 -17.62
N ILE A 187 15.76 7.89 -18.51
CA ILE A 187 17.08 7.33 -18.15
C ILE A 187 17.96 8.38 -17.46
N ALA A 188 18.04 9.58 -18.02
CA ALA A 188 18.88 10.65 -17.47
C ALA A 188 18.40 11.07 -16.07
N GLU A 189 17.10 11.29 -15.92
CA GLU A 189 16.46 11.67 -14.64
C GLU A 189 16.67 10.60 -13.57
N LEU A 190 16.39 9.34 -13.90
CA LEU A 190 16.55 8.24 -12.94
C LEU A 190 18.01 8.09 -12.51
N ARG A 191 18.98 8.26 -13.41
CA ARG A 191 20.41 8.21 -13.08
C ARG A 191 20.80 9.33 -12.11
N GLN A 192 20.28 10.54 -12.30
CA GLN A 192 20.51 11.67 -11.41
C GLN A 192 19.90 11.43 -10.02
N LEU A 193 18.67 10.90 -9.96
CA LEU A 193 18.00 10.58 -8.70
C LEU A 193 18.76 9.51 -7.90
N LEU A 194 19.23 8.46 -8.55
CA LEU A 194 20.03 7.42 -7.89
C LEU A 194 21.36 7.98 -7.39
N SER A 195 22.05 8.82 -8.20
CA SER A 195 23.27 9.49 -7.77
C SER A 195 23.04 10.39 -6.55
N LEU A 196 21.96 11.17 -6.54
CA LEU A 196 21.60 12.01 -5.40
C LEU A 196 21.32 11.18 -4.15
N ARG A 197 20.57 10.10 -4.27
CA ARG A 197 20.30 9.15 -3.17
C ARG A 197 21.60 8.65 -2.55
N ASP A 198 22.52 8.20 -3.40
CA ASP A 198 23.78 7.61 -2.95
C ASP A 198 24.69 8.66 -2.27
N GLN A 199 24.70 9.90 -2.76
CA GLN A 199 25.40 11.01 -2.11
C GLN A 199 24.79 11.35 -0.74
N VAL A 200 23.47 11.39 -0.62
CA VAL A 200 22.79 11.63 0.66
C VAL A 200 23.07 10.49 1.65
N LYS A 201 23.04 9.23 1.19
CA LYS A 201 23.41 8.08 2.03
C LYS A 201 24.84 8.21 2.57
N SER A 202 25.81 8.49 1.71
CA SER A 202 27.20 8.69 2.12
C SER A 202 27.38 9.87 3.10
N LEU A 203 26.63 10.96 2.93
CA LEU A 203 26.67 12.08 3.86
C LEU A 203 26.14 11.69 5.24
N LEU A 204 25.01 10.98 5.30
CA LEU A 204 24.42 10.50 6.56
C LEU A 204 25.36 9.51 7.30
N GLU A 205 26.05 8.63 6.56
CA GLU A 205 27.05 7.72 7.12
C GLU A 205 28.24 8.46 7.71
N LEU A 206 28.71 9.53 7.03
CA LEU A 206 29.77 10.41 7.55
C LEU A 206 29.32 11.15 8.81
N GLU A 207 28.10 11.70 8.83
CA GLU A 207 27.57 12.39 10.01
C GLU A 207 27.43 11.43 11.19
N ALA A 208 26.93 10.20 10.95
CA ALA A 208 26.81 9.20 12.00
C ALA A 208 28.16 8.80 12.59
N SER A 209 29.19 8.58 11.75
CA SER A 209 30.54 8.23 12.21
C SER A 209 31.20 9.38 13.00
N THR A 210 30.95 10.63 12.61
CA THR A 210 31.51 11.81 13.29
C THR A 210 30.85 12.03 14.67
N LEU A 211 29.57 11.69 14.82
CA LEU A 211 28.86 11.76 16.11
C LEU A 211 29.37 10.70 17.09
N ASP A 212 29.68 9.50 16.64
CA ASP A 212 30.26 8.44 17.49
C ASP A 212 31.65 8.82 18.01
N GLU A 213 32.51 9.45 17.22
CA GLU A 213 33.81 9.92 17.66
C GLU A 213 33.72 11.05 18.71
N THR A 214 32.69 11.91 18.62
CA THR A 214 32.51 12.99 19.62
C THR A 214 31.95 12.48 20.95
N VAL A 215 31.16 11.42 20.95
CA VAL A 215 30.64 10.79 22.19
C VAL A 215 31.76 10.07 22.94
N GLU A 216 32.66 9.38 22.26
CA GLU A 216 33.83 8.73 22.91
C GLU A 216 34.81 9.73 23.58
N ILE A 217 34.90 10.96 23.05
CA ILE A 217 35.76 12.00 23.62
C ILE A 217 35.16 12.60 24.92
N ASP A 218 33.85 12.69 25.01
CA ASP A 218 33.18 13.22 26.23
C ASP A 218 33.12 12.20 27.37
N ASP A 219 33.09 10.90 27.11
CA ASP A 219 33.18 9.85 28.13
C ASP A 219 34.63 9.66 28.66
N ALA A 220 35.64 10.17 27.98
CA ALA A 220 37.04 10.09 28.38
C ALA A 220 37.52 11.31 29.20
N ARG A 221 36.65 12.26 29.54
CA ARG A 221 36.92 13.42 30.41
C ARG A 221 36.24 13.27 31.77
#